data_076855f1b0095b54c7f6058762b08b2d
#
_entry.id   076855f1b0095b54c7f6058762b08b2d
#
_cell.length_a   1.000
_cell.length_b   1.000
_cell.length_c   1.000
_cell.angle_alpha   90.00
_cell.angle_beta   90.00
_cell.angle_gamma   90.00
#
_symmetry.space_group_name_H-M   'P 1'
#
loop_
_entity.id
_entity.type
_entity.pdbx_description
1 polymer ?
#
loop_
_entity_poly.entity_id
_entity_poly.type
_entity_poly.pdbx_seq_one_letter_code
_entity_poly.pdbx_strand_id
1 'polypeptide(L)'
;VEAGYPDGFSCNLMVNSNNAVSMKIAQIMQNQLAQIGIDVSVEQLEKAAWSDNLNKVNFEFALGTLNWADTNNMVTYLYHTNGGFNYDHVYSSSAMDEMIERASQTLDTAERVELYKQIVELGHEDMPIICLLFPNEIVGANKNIDGIEIVDNCYFPVANWTLNQ
;
A
#
# COMPACT_ATOMS: atom_id res chain seq x y z
N VAL A 1 9.98 -9.28 -23.57
CA VAL A 1 9.74 -9.80 -24.93
C VAL A 1 8.35 -10.41 -25.02
N GLU A 2 7.96 -11.31 -24.11
CA GLU A 2 6.62 -11.92 -24.09
C GLU A 2 5.50 -10.90 -23.88
N ALA A 3 5.77 -9.83 -23.12
CA ALA A 3 4.84 -8.71 -22.90
C ALA A 3 4.75 -7.72 -24.09
N GLY A 4 5.47 -7.96 -25.19
CA GLY A 4 5.45 -7.10 -26.38
C GLY A 4 6.44 -5.93 -26.38
N TYR A 5 7.35 -5.88 -25.41
CA TYR A 5 8.37 -4.83 -25.28
C TYR A 5 9.80 -5.41 -25.41
N PRO A 6 10.21 -5.88 -26.61
CA PRO A 6 11.53 -6.52 -26.79
C PRO A 6 12.71 -5.58 -26.52
N ASP A 7 12.52 -4.28 -26.70
CA ASP A 7 13.54 -3.24 -26.50
C ASP A 7 13.37 -2.51 -25.16
N GLY A 8 12.46 -2.98 -24.30
CA GLY A 8 12.09 -2.31 -23.05
C GLY A 8 11.17 -1.11 -23.29
N PHE A 9 10.99 -0.31 -22.25
CA PHE A 9 10.19 0.94 -22.28
C PHE A 9 10.63 1.88 -21.17
N SER A 10 10.16 3.14 -21.24
CA SER A 10 10.38 4.13 -20.18
C SER A 10 9.05 4.41 -19.46
N CYS A 11 9.12 4.67 -18.16
CA CYS A 11 7.96 5.09 -17.36
C CYS A 11 8.36 6.08 -16.27
N ASN A 12 7.37 6.81 -15.74
CA ASN A 12 7.55 7.74 -14.63
C ASN A 12 7.05 7.11 -13.31
N LEU A 13 7.90 7.14 -12.28
CA LEU A 13 7.57 6.75 -10.92
C LEU A 13 7.42 7.99 -10.03
N MET A 14 6.20 8.31 -9.68
CA MET A 14 5.86 9.44 -8.80
C MET A 14 6.03 9.06 -7.33
N VAL A 15 6.81 9.85 -6.57
CA VAL A 15 7.06 9.63 -5.14
C VAL A 15 6.85 10.91 -4.33
N ASN A 16 6.36 10.73 -3.10
CA ASN A 16 6.31 11.81 -2.11
C ASN A 16 7.70 12.09 -1.55
N SER A 17 8.24 13.27 -1.81
CA SER A 17 9.58 13.72 -1.40
C SER A 17 9.78 13.75 0.13
N ASN A 18 8.70 13.86 0.90
CA ASN A 18 8.75 13.87 2.36
C ASN A 18 8.86 12.45 2.97
N ASN A 19 8.81 11.40 2.16
CA ASN A 19 8.95 10.02 2.60
C ASN A 19 10.31 9.44 2.21
N ALA A 20 11.26 9.44 3.15
CA ALA A 20 12.62 8.96 2.92
C ALA A 20 12.69 7.46 2.58
N VAL A 21 11.75 6.65 3.06
CA VAL A 21 11.68 5.22 2.74
C VAL A 21 11.24 5.04 1.29
N SER A 22 10.17 5.72 0.87
CA SER A 22 9.70 5.69 -0.52
C SER A 22 10.78 6.15 -1.50
N MET A 23 11.56 7.17 -1.15
CA MET A 23 12.68 7.65 -1.96
C MET A 23 13.75 6.57 -2.16
N LYS A 24 14.12 5.85 -1.11
CA LYS A 24 15.09 4.73 -1.20
C LYS A 24 14.54 3.58 -2.04
N ILE A 25 13.28 3.24 -1.86
CA ILE A 25 12.62 2.18 -2.64
C ILE A 25 12.61 2.56 -4.13
N ALA A 26 12.25 3.79 -4.46
CA ALA A 26 12.25 4.28 -5.85
C ALA A 26 13.62 4.15 -6.51
N GLN A 27 14.71 4.49 -5.81
CA GLN A 27 16.06 4.33 -6.32
C GLN A 27 16.44 2.85 -6.55
N ILE A 28 16.02 1.97 -5.65
CA ILE A 28 16.25 0.52 -5.82
C ILE A 28 15.45 0.00 -7.01
N MET A 29 14.18 0.36 -7.13
CA MET A 29 13.32 -0.03 -8.26
C MET A 29 13.91 0.46 -9.59
N GLN A 30 14.31 1.73 -9.67
CA GLN A 30 14.97 2.28 -10.87
C GLN A 30 16.16 1.42 -11.30
N ASN A 31 17.04 1.08 -10.37
CA ASN A 31 18.22 0.28 -10.66
C ASN A 31 17.89 -1.17 -11.06
N GLN A 32 16.91 -1.79 -10.41
CA GLN A 32 16.53 -3.18 -10.72
C GLN A 32 15.76 -3.29 -12.04
N LEU A 33 14.85 -2.37 -12.32
CA LEU A 33 14.05 -2.35 -13.53
C LEU A 33 14.90 -2.04 -14.78
N ALA A 34 15.93 -1.20 -14.62
CA ALA A 34 16.89 -0.96 -15.70
C ALA A 34 17.60 -2.24 -16.18
N GLN A 35 17.78 -3.25 -15.31
CA GLN A 35 18.42 -4.53 -15.69
C GLN A 35 17.56 -5.36 -16.63
N ILE A 36 16.26 -5.10 -16.69
CA ILE A 36 15.33 -5.78 -17.60
C ILE A 36 14.82 -4.85 -18.72
N GLY A 37 15.50 -3.72 -18.92
CA GLY A 37 15.20 -2.79 -20.02
C GLY A 37 14.09 -1.79 -19.72
N ILE A 38 13.68 -1.63 -18.47
CA ILE A 38 12.67 -0.61 -18.08
C ILE A 38 13.41 0.60 -17.51
N ASP A 39 13.33 1.73 -18.21
CA ASP A 39 13.93 2.99 -17.79
C ASP A 39 12.93 3.80 -16.95
N VAL A 40 13.19 3.88 -15.64
CA VAL A 40 12.31 4.55 -14.69
C VAL A 40 12.83 5.94 -14.37
N SER A 41 12.08 6.98 -14.70
CA SER A 41 12.34 8.32 -14.19
C SER A 41 11.59 8.56 -12.86
N VAL A 42 12.32 9.00 -11.83
CA VAL A 42 11.73 9.23 -10.50
C VAL A 42 11.32 10.69 -10.35
N GLU A 43 10.02 10.94 -10.29
CA GLU A 43 9.44 12.26 -10.06
C GLU A 43 9.17 12.48 -8.58
N GLN A 44 9.88 13.42 -7.99
CA GLN A 44 9.76 13.78 -6.56
C GLN A 44 8.81 14.95 -6.40
N LEU A 45 7.69 14.73 -5.74
CA LEU A 45 6.67 15.74 -5.51
C LEU A 45 6.49 16.01 -4.02
N GLU A 46 6.20 17.26 -3.66
CA GLU A 46 5.68 17.59 -2.34
C GLU A 46 4.34 16.89 -2.10
N LYS A 47 4.04 16.57 -0.83
CA LYS A 47 2.85 15.76 -0.46
C LYS A 47 1.55 16.26 -1.07
N ALA A 48 1.34 17.58 -1.11
CA ALA A 48 0.11 18.16 -1.67
C ALA A 48 0.01 17.92 -3.19
N ALA A 49 1.10 18.16 -3.93
CA ALA A 49 1.16 17.91 -5.36
C ALA A 49 1.06 16.41 -5.68
N TRP A 50 1.72 15.56 -4.89
CA TRP A 50 1.63 14.12 -5.02
C TRP A 50 0.18 13.62 -4.84
N SER A 51 -0.52 14.09 -3.81
CA SER A 51 -1.93 13.73 -3.57
C SER A 51 -2.86 14.27 -4.65
N ASP A 52 -2.62 15.48 -5.17
CA ASP A 52 -3.42 16.07 -6.24
C ASP A 52 -3.28 15.27 -7.54
N ASN A 53 -2.05 14.85 -7.90
CA ASN A 53 -1.82 14.00 -9.06
C ASN A 53 -2.47 12.62 -8.91
N LEU A 54 -2.45 11.99 -7.71
CA LEU A 54 -3.17 10.75 -7.47
C LEU A 54 -4.68 10.92 -7.72
N ASN A 55 -5.29 11.95 -7.14
CA ASN A 55 -6.72 12.21 -7.28
C ASN A 55 -7.16 12.50 -8.73
N LYS A 56 -6.25 13.03 -9.55
CA LYS A 56 -6.48 13.31 -10.96
C LYS A 56 -6.05 12.20 -11.90
N VAL A 57 -5.56 11.08 -11.34
CA VAL A 57 -4.96 9.97 -12.11
C VAL A 57 -3.86 10.45 -13.09
N ASN A 58 -3.12 11.45 -12.67
CA ASN A 58 -2.02 12.02 -13.46
C ASN A 58 -0.69 11.37 -13.04
N PHE A 59 -0.59 10.07 -13.25
CA PHE A 59 0.62 9.27 -12.98
C PHE A 59 0.60 7.99 -13.81
N GLU A 60 1.77 7.46 -14.13
CA GLU A 60 1.93 6.14 -14.72
C GLU A 60 2.15 5.09 -13.62
N PHE A 61 3.00 5.42 -12.67
CA PHE A 61 3.32 4.59 -11.53
C PHE A 61 3.52 5.47 -10.29
N ALA A 62 2.91 5.14 -9.17
CA ALA A 62 3.01 5.92 -7.95
C ALA A 62 3.40 5.04 -6.76
N LEU A 63 4.34 5.51 -5.94
CA LEU A 63 4.77 4.83 -4.73
C LEU A 63 4.12 5.47 -3.51
N GLY A 64 3.33 4.68 -2.78
CA GLY A 64 2.64 5.10 -1.56
C GLY A 64 2.99 4.25 -0.35
N THR A 65 2.70 4.77 0.82
CA THR A 65 2.73 4.04 2.09
C THR A 65 1.34 4.09 2.68
N LEU A 66 0.79 2.93 3.00
CA LEU A 66 -0.56 2.79 3.55
C LEU A 66 -0.49 2.05 4.87
N ASN A 67 -1.37 2.40 5.78
CA ASN A 67 -1.48 1.76 7.09
C ASN A 67 -2.95 1.49 7.40
N TRP A 68 -3.27 0.24 7.78
CA TRP A 68 -4.62 -0.23 8.02
C TRP A 68 -4.69 -1.01 9.33
N ALA A 69 -5.65 -0.71 10.16
CA ALA A 69 -5.94 -1.48 11.39
C ALA A 69 -6.86 -2.68 11.13
N ASP A 70 -7.57 -2.69 10.01
CA ASP A 70 -8.64 -3.64 9.72
C ASP A 70 -8.56 -4.11 8.27
N THR A 71 -8.65 -5.44 8.07
CA THR A 71 -8.57 -6.06 6.74
C THR A 71 -9.71 -5.64 5.83
N ASN A 72 -10.94 -5.48 6.37
CA ASN A 72 -12.07 -5.06 5.57
C ASN A 72 -11.87 -3.66 5.00
N ASN A 73 -11.39 -2.73 5.82
CA ASN A 73 -11.05 -1.39 5.36
C ASN A 73 -9.98 -1.44 4.27
N MET A 74 -8.92 -2.22 4.49
CA MET A 74 -7.84 -2.37 3.52
C MET A 74 -8.38 -2.81 2.15
N VAL A 75 -9.07 -3.94 2.09
CA VAL A 75 -9.54 -4.48 0.79
C VAL A 75 -10.60 -3.58 0.14
N THR A 76 -11.47 -2.94 0.93
CA THR A 76 -12.47 -2.01 0.42
C THR A 76 -11.82 -0.78 -0.20
N TYR A 77 -10.88 -0.15 0.50
CA TYR A 77 -10.23 1.05 -0.01
C TYR A 77 -9.32 0.80 -1.22
N LEU A 78 -8.67 -0.37 -1.27
CA LEU A 78 -7.69 -0.68 -2.31
C LEU A 78 -8.31 -1.32 -3.55
N TYR A 79 -9.27 -2.24 -3.37
CA TYR A 79 -9.72 -3.13 -4.45
C TYR A 79 -11.16 -2.91 -4.89
N HIS A 80 -12.04 -2.34 -4.04
CA HIS A 80 -13.41 -2.06 -4.45
C HIS A 80 -13.44 -0.97 -5.52
N THR A 81 -14.30 -1.10 -6.53
CA THR A 81 -14.45 -0.12 -7.62
C THR A 81 -14.65 1.31 -7.10
N ASN A 82 -15.42 1.48 -6.01
CA ASN A 82 -15.63 2.77 -5.35
C ASN A 82 -14.71 2.99 -4.14
N GLY A 83 -13.58 2.28 -4.08
CA GLY A 83 -12.61 2.40 -2.97
C GLY A 83 -11.90 3.74 -2.96
N GLY A 84 -11.61 4.26 -1.76
CA GLY A 84 -11.04 5.60 -1.62
C GLY A 84 -9.60 5.76 -2.16
N PHE A 85 -8.90 4.66 -2.42
CA PHE A 85 -7.59 4.63 -3.08
C PHE A 85 -7.62 4.03 -4.48
N ASN A 86 -8.81 3.69 -4.99
CA ASN A 86 -9.02 3.34 -6.38
C ASN A 86 -9.39 4.63 -7.15
N TYR A 87 -8.38 5.45 -7.38
CA TYR A 87 -8.52 6.78 -7.99
C TYR A 87 -9.18 6.70 -9.37
N ASP A 88 -10.28 7.42 -9.55
CA ASP A 88 -11.07 7.48 -10.78
C ASP A 88 -11.42 6.10 -11.37
N HIS A 89 -11.65 5.10 -10.52
CA HIS A 89 -12.04 3.73 -10.89
C HIS A 89 -11.07 3.07 -11.89
N VAL A 90 -9.76 3.31 -11.75
CA VAL A 90 -8.71 2.72 -12.59
C VAL A 90 -8.77 1.20 -12.57
N TYR A 91 -9.13 0.62 -11.43
CA TYR A 91 -9.46 -0.80 -11.29
C TYR A 91 -10.97 -0.97 -11.09
N SER A 92 -11.58 -1.90 -11.82
CA SER A 92 -13.00 -2.21 -11.68
C SER A 92 -13.23 -3.70 -11.94
N SER A 93 -13.78 -4.39 -10.94
CA SER A 93 -14.10 -5.81 -11.01
C SER A 93 -15.36 -6.10 -10.21
N SER A 94 -16.46 -6.46 -10.89
CA SER A 94 -17.70 -6.82 -10.20
C SER A 94 -17.55 -8.04 -9.28
N ALA A 95 -16.71 -8.99 -9.65
CA ALA A 95 -16.42 -10.17 -8.82
C ALA A 95 -15.69 -9.77 -7.53
N MET A 96 -14.74 -8.82 -7.61
CA MET A 96 -14.05 -8.26 -6.46
C MET A 96 -15.02 -7.52 -5.55
N ASP A 97 -15.84 -6.64 -6.11
CA ASP A 97 -16.82 -5.85 -5.37
C ASP A 97 -17.81 -6.77 -4.61
N GLU A 98 -18.38 -7.77 -5.27
CA GLU A 98 -19.29 -8.74 -4.64
C GLU A 98 -18.64 -9.51 -3.47
N MET A 99 -17.39 -9.94 -3.62
CA MET A 99 -16.66 -10.63 -2.55
C MET A 99 -16.40 -9.71 -1.36
N ILE A 100 -15.99 -8.46 -1.60
CA ILE A 100 -15.75 -7.46 -0.55
C ILE A 100 -17.04 -7.13 0.20
N GLU A 101 -18.13 -6.88 -0.51
CA GLU A 101 -19.44 -6.60 0.07
C GLU A 101 -19.96 -7.78 0.89
N ARG A 102 -19.81 -9.00 0.38
CA ARG A 102 -20.16 -10.21 1.12
C ARG A 102 -19.31 -10.38 2.37
N ALA A 103 -17.99 -10.18 2.30
CA ALA A 103 -17.10 -10.28 3.46
C ALA A 103 -17.47 -9.27 4.55
N SER A 104 -17.87 -8.04 4.16
CA SER A 104 -18.28 -6.99 5.09
C SER A 104 -19.57 -7.32 5.86
N GLN A 105 -20.45 -8.16 5.30
CA GLN A 105 -21.73 -8.57 5.87
C GLN A 105 -21.66 -9.92 6.60
N THR A 106 -20.57 -10.69 6.42
CA THR A 106 -20.40 -12.02 6.99
C THR A 106 -20.02 -11.93 8.48
N LEU A 107 -20.85 -12.49 9.36
CA LEU A 107 -20.58 -12.54 10.80
C LEU A 107 -19.71 -13.74 11.20
N ASP A 108 -19.83 -14.85 10.49
CA ASP A 108 -18.98 -16.03 10.70
C ASP A 108 -17.52 -15.72 10.38
N THR A 109 -16.66 -15.85 11.38
CA THR A 109 -15.23 -15.50 11.24
C THR A 109 -14.52 -16.42 10.28
N ALA A 110 -14.84 -17.70 10.23
CA ALA A 110 -14.15 -18.65 9.35
C ALA A 110 -14.52 -18.40 7.87
N GLU A 111 -15.80 -18.18 7.59
CA GLU A 111 -16.28 -17.83 6.25
C GLU A 111 -15.68 -16.48 5.80
N ARG A 112 -15.65 -15.49 6.68
CA ARG A 112 -15.08 -14.17 6.38
C ARG A 112 -13.57 -14.22 6.06
N VAL A 113 -12.81 -15.01 6.81
CA VAL A 113 -11.38 -15.25 6.53
C VAL A 113 -11.19 -15.88 5.16
N GLU A 114 -12.05 -16.84 4.79
CA GLU A 114 -11.96 -17.46 3.47
C GLU A 114 -12.28 -16.49 2.33
N LEU A 115 -13.25 -15.61 2.52
CA LEU A 115 -13.54 -14.55 1.55
C LEU A 115 -12.35 -13.59 1.39
N TYR A 116 -11.69 -13.19 2.47
CA TYR A 116 -10.50 -12.34 2.38
C TYR A 116 -9.34 -13.02 1.65
N LYS A 117 -9.15 -14.33 1.79
CA LYS A 117 -8.15 -15.06 1.00
C LYS A 117 -8.46 -14.98 -0.50
N GLN A 118 -9.71 -15.24 -0.88
CA GLN A 118 -10.14 -15.15 -2.28
C GLN A 118 -9.97 -13.73 -2.84
N ILE A 119 -10.30 -12.70 -2.06
CA ILE A 119 -10.09 -11.30 -2.43
C ILE A 119 -8.60 -11.01 -2.68
N VAL A 120 -7.72 -11.48 -1.79
CA VAL A 120 -6.27 -11.26 -1.92
C VAL A 120 -5.70 -12.06 -3.11
N GLU A 121 -6.18 -13.27 -3.33
CA GLU A 121 -5.78 -14.09 -4.50
C GLU A 121 -6.16 -13.41 -5.81
N LEU A 122 -7.42 -12.97 -5.96
CA LEU A 122 -7.86 -12.22 -7.12
C LEU A 122 -7.11 -10.89 -7.28
N GLY A 123 -6.89 -10.16 -6.17
CA GLY A 123 -6.10 -8.94 -6.19
C GLY A 123 -4.64 -9.16 -6.60
N HIS A 124 -4.09 -10.34 -6.33
CA HIS A 124 -2.76 -10.73 -6.80
C HIS A 124 -2.76 -11.11 -8.29
N GLU A 125 -3.81 -11.74 -8.78
CA GLU A 125 -3.96 -12.07 -10.22
C GLU A 125 -4.13 -10.80 -11.07
N ASP A 126 -5.02 -9.91 -10.66
CA ASP A 126 -5.33 -8.66 -11.38
C ASP A 126 -4.24 -7.58 -11.20
N MET A 127 -3.48 -7.65 -10.11
CA MET A 127 -2.34 -6.79 -9.77
C MET A 127 -2.60 -5.26 -9.88
N PRO A 128 -3.74 -4.74 -9.39
CA PRO A 128 -3.97 -3.29 -9.41
C PRO A 128 -3.01 -2.53 -8.49
N ILE A 129 -2.50 -3.20 -7.49
CA ILE A 129 -1.53 -2.68 -6.51
C ILE A 129 -0.45 -3.72 -6.25
N ILE A 130 0.79 -3.28 -6.27
CA ILE A 130 1.95 -4.12 -5.97
C ILE A 130 2.41 -3.83 -4.54
N CYS A 131 2.23 -4.79 -3.62
CA CYS A 131 2.77 -4.69 -2.27
C CYS A 131 4.26 -5.03 -2.30
N LEU A 132 5.12 -4.06 -1.96
CA LEU A 132 6.57 -4.22 -2.03
C LEU A 132 7.17 -4.75 -0.73
N LEU A 133 6.73 -4.22 0.43
CA LEU A 133 7.24 -4.62 1.74
C LEU A 133 6.33 -4.13 2.88
N PHE A 134 6.48 -4.78 4.02
CA PHE A 134 5.95 -4.32 5.30
C PHE A 134 7.13 -3.86 6.17
N PRO A 135 7.28 -2.55 6.42
CA PRO A 135 8.38 -2.06 7.25
C PRO A 135 8.18 -2.45 8.72
N ASN A 136 9.28 -2.73 9.41
CA ASN A 136 9.26 -2.87 10.86
C ASN A 136 9.20 -1.48 11.50
N GLU A 137 8.30 -1.30 12.47
CA GLU A 137 8.31 -0.13 13.32
C GLU A 137 9.38 -0.28 14.40
N ILE A 138 10.22 0.75 14.53
CA ILE A 138 11.33 0.77 15.51
C ILE A 138 11.07 1.89 16.48
N VAL A 139 10.94 1.56 17.75
CA VAL A 139 10.71 2.52 18.83
C VAL A 139 11.91 2.57 19.75
N GLY A 140 12.45 3.76 19.95
CA GLY A 140 13.44 4.03 20.98
C GLY A 140 12.78 4.62 22.23
N ALA A 141 13.10 4.06 23.39
CA ALA A 141 12.57 4.54 24.65
C ALA A 141 13.69 4.71 25.71
N ASN A 142 13.42 5.56 26.70
CA ASN A 142 14.29 5.65 27.85
C ASN A 142 14.20 4.34 28.66
N LYS A 143 15.34 3.84 29.12
CA LYS A 143 15.44 2.58 29.90
C LYS A 143 14.61 2.56 31.19
N ASN A 144 14.19 3.71 31.67
CA ASN A 144 13.37 3.85 32.88
C ASN A 144 11.86 3.84 32.57
N ILE A 145 11.46 3.56 31.32
CA ILE A 145 10.06 3.47 30.93
C ILE A 145 9.76 2.02 30.58
N ASP A 146 8.80 1.40 31.29
CA ASP A 146 8.27 0.08 31.00
C ASP A 146 6.83 0.17 30.46
N GLY A 147 6.33 -0.95 29.93
CA GLY A 147 4.97 -1.07 29.39
C GLY A 147 4.79 -0.42 28.03
N ILE A 148 5.88 -0.25 27.27
CA ILE A 148 5.80 0.26 25.90
C ILE A 148 5.36 -0.87 24.99
N GLU A 149 4.18 -0.71 24.42
CA GLU A 149 3.60 -1.60 23.42
C GLU A 149 3.31 -0.81 22.15
N ILE A 150 3.58 -1.43 21.00
CA ILE A 150 3.10 -0.95 19.70
C ILE A 150 1.88 -1.79 19.36
N VAL A 151 0.73 -1.15 19.28
CA VAL A 151 -0.50 -1.78 18.83
C VAL A 151 -0.82 -1.37 17.39
N ASP A 152 -1.89 -1.92 16.85
CA ASP A 152 -2.30 -1.67 15.48
C ASP A 152 -2.25 -0.18 15.08
N ASN A 153 -1.86 0.08 13.84
CA ASN A 153 -1.65 1.44 13.31
C ASN A 153 -0.57 2.28 14.01
N CYS A 154 0.44 1.64 14.59
CA CYS A 154 1.52 2.32 15.30
C CYS A 154 1.01 3.22 16.45
N TYR A 155 -0.10 2.83 17.05
CA TYR A 155 -0.64 3.50 18.22
C TYR A 155 0.10 3.06 19.49
N PHE A 156 0.40 4.01 20.38
CA PHE A 156 1.09 3.77 21.64
C PHE A 156 0.12 4.02 22.81
N PRO A 157 -0.33 2.97 23.52
CA PRO A 157 -1.19 3.14 24.68
C PRO A 157 -0.40 3.66 25.89
N VAL A 158 -0.19 4.97 25.93
CA VAL A 158 0.60 5.66 26.97
C VAL A 158 0.09 5.37 28.40
N ALA A 159 -1.20 5.01 28.53
CA ALA A 159 -1.79 4.65 29.82
C ALA A 159 -1.12 3.42 30.49
N ASN A 160 -0.44 2.58 29.70
CA ASN A 160 0.25 1.39 30.18
C ASN A 160 1.70 1.68 30.59
N TRP A 161 2.21 2.89 30.37
CA TRP A 161 3.60 3.22 30.65
C TRP A 161 3.83 3.48 32.13
N THR A 162 4.91 2.93 32.63
CA THR A 162 5.37 3.13 34.01
C THR A 162 6.79 3.65 34.05
N LEU A 163 7.06 4.54 34.99
CA LEU A 163 8.42 5.03 35.25
C LEU A 163 9.04 4.20 36.36
N ASN A 164 10.16 3.56 36.07
CA ASN A 164 11.00 2.91 37.07
C ASN A 164 11.90 3.97 37.72
N GLN A 165 11.89 4.00 39.06
CA GLN A 165 12.74 4.89 39.85
C GLN A 165 14.16 4.35 39.99
#